data_c96e91e611bd06fd50b3f58a139383d1
#
_entry.id   c96e91e611bd06fd50b3f58a139383d1
#
_cell.length_a   1.000
_cell.length_b   1.000
_cell.length_c   1.000
_cell.angle_alpha   90.00
_cell.angle_beta   90.00
_cell.angle_gamma   90.00
#
_symmetry.space_group_name_H-M   'P 1'
#
loop_
_entity.id
_entity.type
_entity.pdbx_description
1 polymer ?
#
loop_
_entity_poly.entity_id
_entity_poly.type
_entity_poly.pdbx_seq_one_letter_code
_entity_poly.pdbx_strand_id
1 'polypeptide(L)'
;MTLPAIDPRRTALLVMDYQGGILDRLGDAEALLSCAADAIAVVRGRGGQIGYVRVAFDDADYDAVPPHSRFASIGPEMHSHSPATAIHDAVAPEPGDITVRKTRVGAFSTTDLDQQLRDRGITTLILAGISTSGVVLSTVRDAADRDYQVLVLADGCADPVPGVHEFLTEKIFPRQASVITGAELKDLLSGSGDVDE
;
A
#
# COMPACT_ATOMS: atom_id res chain seq x y z
N MET A 1 -2.75 16.07 17.46
CA MET A 1 -2.97 16.54 16.09
C MET A 1 -4.36 16.10 15.71
N THR A 2 -5.24 16.96 15.23
CA THR A 2 -6.58 16.53 14.81
C THR A 2 -6.42 15.77 13.50
N LEU A 3 -6.96 14.55 13.42
CA LEU A 3 -6.93 13.76 12.19
C LEU A 3 -7.77 14.46 11.11
N PRO A 4 -7.34 14.41 9.84
CA PRO A 4 -8.08 15.05 8.76
C PRO A 4 -9.42 14.34 8.52
N ALA A 5 -10.45 15.10 8.19
CA ALA A 5 -11.70 14.52 7.69
C ALA A 5 -11.44 13.84 6.33
N ILE A 6 -12.02 12.67 6.15
CA ILE A 6 -11.93 11.90 4.90
C ILE A 6 -13.34 11.55 4.40
N ASP A 7 -13.52 11.58 3.07
CA ASP A 7 -14.72 11.05 2.42
C ASP A 7 -14.45 9.59 2.03
N PRO A 8 -15.15 8.61 2.62
CA PRO A 8 -14.92 7.20 2.31
C PRO A 8 -15.04 6.88 0.82
N ARG A 9 -15.98 7.51 0.11
CA ARG A 9 -16.22 7.26 -1.33
C ARG A 9 -15.12 7.80 -2.23
N ARG A 10 -14.29 8.71 -1.71
CA ARG A 10 -13.13 9.29 -2.39
C ARG A 10 -11.81 8.81 -1.80
N THR A 11 -11.85 7.72 -1.05
CA THR A 11 -10.73 7.12 -0.35
C THR A 11 -10.40 5.75 -0.94
N ALA A 12 -9.11 5.47 -1.14
CA ALA A 12 -8.61 4.13 -1.46
C ALA A 12 -7.58 3.66 -0.42
N LEU A 13 -7.72 2.41 0.00
CA LEU A 13 -6.67 1.70 0.75
C LEU A 13 -5.77 0.98 -0.25
N LEU A 14 -4.48 1.30 -0.25
CA LEU A 14 -3.46 0.60 -1.03
C LEU A 14 -2.79 -0.48 -0.18
N VAL A 15 -2.98 -1.73 -0.56
CA VAL A 15 -2.37 -2.93 0.04
C VAL A 15 -1.16 -3.31 -0.83
N MET A 16 0.04 -2.94 -0.36
CA MET A 16 1.23 -2.94 -1.19
C MET A 16 2.23 -4.01 -0.78
N ASP A 17 2.56 -4.89 -1.74
CA ASP A 17 3.57 -5.94 -1.60
C ASP A 17 3.29 -6.97 -0.48
N TYR A 18 2.04 -7.21 -0.14
CA TYR A 18 1.61 -8.29 0.75
C TYR A 18 1.67 -9.64 0.02
N GLN A 19 2.88 -10.04 -0.37
CA GLN A 19 3.19 -11.23 -1.16
C GLN A 19 3.93 -12.26 -0.32
N GLY A 20 3.71 -13.56 -0.56
CA GLY A 20 4.29 -14.64 0.24
C GLY A 20 5.81 -14.50 0.41
N GLY A 21 6.55 -14.34 -0.68
CA GLY A 21 8.02 -14.22 -0.63
C GLY A 21 8.55 -12.93 0.01
N ILE A 22 7.70 -11.92 0.24
CA ILE A 22 8.05 -10.70 0.97
C ILE A 22 7.73 -10.86 2.45
N LEU A 23 6.55 -11.39 2.77
CA LEU A 23 6.10 -11.69 4.13
C LEU A 23 7.04 -12.65 4.87
N ASP A 24 7.55 -13.67 4.17
CA ASP A 24 8.51 -14.66 4.72
C ASP A 24 9.77 -14.00 5.30
N ARG A 25 10.13 -12.80 4.87
CA ARG A 25 11.29 -12.04 5.36
C ARG A 25 11.05 -11.34 6.69
N LEU A 26 9.81 -11.21 7.12
CA LEU A 26 9.44 -10.55 8.38
C LEU A 26 9.45 -11.51 9.58
N GLY A 27 9.42 -12.82 9.33
CA GLY A 27 9.25 -13.86 10.35
C GLY A 27 7.78 -14.00 10.74
N ASP A 28 7.31 -13.27 11.76
CA ASP A 28 5.89 -13.27 12.14
C ASP A 28 5.15 -12.10 11.48
N ALA A 29 4.17 -12.42 10.63
CA ALA A 29 3.35 -11.44 9.92
C ALA A 29 1.85 -11.52 10.30
N GLU A 30 1.46 -12.32 11.28
CA GLU A 30 0.04 -12.57 11.62
C GLU A 30 -0.68 -11.28 12.00
N ALA A 31 -0.11 -10.48 12.90
CA ALA A 31 -0.70 -9.22 13.33
C ALA A 31 -0.82 -8.21 12.18
N LEU A 32 0.18 -8.15 11.31
CA LEU A 32 0.19 -7.28 10.13
C LEU A 32 -0.90 -7.67 9.13
N LEU A 33 -1.05 -8.97 8.85
CA LEU A 33 -2.09 -9.51 7.98
C LEU A 33 -3.49 -9.26 8.55
N SER A 34 -3.67 -9.48 9.85
CA SER A 34 -4.94 -9.21 10.55
C SER A 34 -5.32 -7.73 10.46
N CYS A 35 -4.38 -6.82 10.71
CA CYS A 35 -4.61 -5.38 10.60
C CYS A 35 -5.02 -4.98 9.17
N ALA A 36 -4.31 -5.49 8.16
CA ALA A 36 -4.62 -5.20 6.77
C ALA A 36 -6.00 -5.74 6.35
N ALA A 37 -6.35 -6.97 6.74
CA ALA A 37 -7.65 -7.56 6.47
C ALA A 37 -8.80 -6.76 7.13
N ASP A 38 -8.62 -6.35 8.39
CA ASP A 38 -9.56 -5.47 9.10
C ASP A 38 -9.72 -4.12 8.39
N ALA A 39 -8.62 -3.49 7.98
CA ALA A 39 -8.65 -2.22 7.27
C ALA A 39 -9.36 -2.34 5.92
N ILE A 40 -9.12 -3.42 5.16
CA ILE A 40 -9.83 -3.73 3.91
C ILE A 40 -11.34 -3.82 4.17
N ALA A 41 -11.77 -4.59 5.17
CA ALA A 41 -13.18 -4.75 5.51
C ALA A 41 -13.84 -3.42 5.89
N VAL A 42 -13.16 -2.60 6.69
CA VAL A 42 -13.66 -1.30 7.14
C VAL A 42 -13.81 -0.33 5.97
N VAL A 43 -12.78 -0.18 5.13
CA VAL A 43 -12.80 0.74 3.97
C VAL A 43 -13.84 0.30 2.96
N ARG A 44 -13.89 -0.99 2.60
CA ARG A 44 -14.88 -1.55 1.68
C ARG A 44 -16.31 -1.39 2.21
N GLY A 45 -16.54 -1.65 3.50
CA GLY A 45 -17.84 -1.51 4.16
C GLY A 45 -18.39 -0.08 4.17
N ARG A 46 -17.52 0.93 3.95
CA ARG A 46 -17.89 2.36 3.85
C ARG A 46 -17.92 2.86 2.40
N GLY A 47 -17.80 1.97 1.42
CA GLY A 47 -17.84 2.30 -0.01
C GLY A 47 -16.53 2.86 -0.56
N GLY A 48 -15.44 2.76 0.19
CA GLY A 48 -14.09 3.09 -0.28
C GLY A 48 -13.54 2.03 -1.23
N GLN A 49 -12.51 2.40 -1.98
CA GLN A 49 -11.85 1.51 -2.94
C GLN A 49 -10.70 0.75 -2.28
N ILE A 50 -10.42 -0.45 -2.78
CA ILE A 50 -9.21 -1.20 -2.41
C ILE A 50 -8.32 -1.28 -3.65
N GLY A 51 -7.03 -1.01 -3.46
CA GLY A 51 -6.01 -1.12 -4.51
C GLY A 51 -4.88 -2.03 -4.07
N TYR A 52 -4.61 -3.05 -4.87
CA TYR A 52 -3.51 -3.98 -4.65
C TYR A 52 -2.35 -3.65 -5.56
N VAL A 53 -1.19 -3.53 -4.95
CA VAL A 53 0.07 -3.29 -5.66
C VAL A 53 1.00 -4.46 -5.37
N ARG A 54 1.40 -5.17 -6.42
CA ARG A 54 2.36 -6.26 -6.27
C ARG A 54 3.60 -6.04 -7.13
N VAL A 55 4.76 -6.44 -6.65
CA VAL A 55 5.98 -6.45 -7.44
C VAL A 55 6.19 -7.83 -8.09
N ALA A 56 6.31 -7.84 -9.40
CA ALA A 56 6.61 -9.06 -10.16
C ALA A 56 7.15 -8.70 -11.55
N PHE A 57 7.86 -9.64 -12.17
CA PHE A 57 8.55 -9.44 -13.46
C PHE A 57 8.12 -10.52 -14.44
N ASP A 58 7.89 -10.13 -15.69
CA ASP A 58 7.79 -11.03 -16.82
C ASP A 58 9.14 -11.09 -17.56
N ASP A 59 9.33 -12.02 -18.48
CA ASP A 59 10.60 -12.16 -19.23
C ASP A 59 11.03 -10.85 -19.90
N ALA A 60 10.09 -10.12 -20.51
CA ALA A 60 10.37 -8.83 -21.14
C ALA A 60 10.83 -7.75 -20.15
N ASP A 61 10.35 -7.82 -18.88
CA ASP A 61 10.80 -6.88 -17.85
C ASP A 61 12.26 -7.16 -17.45
N TYR A 62 12.66 -8.44 -17.34
CA TYR A 62 14.04 -8.82 -17.07
C TYR A 62 14.98 -8.34 -18.19
N ASP A 63 14.58 -8.57 -19.44
CA ASP A 63 15.36 -8.16 -20.62
C ASP A 63 15.52 -6.63 -20.73
N ALA A 64 14.52 -5.88 -20.28
CA ALA A 64 14.51 -4.41 -20.33
C ALA A 64 15.31 -3.74 -19.21
N VAL A 65 15.77 -4.47 -18.18
CA VAL A 65 16.51 -3.87 -17.06
C VAL A 65 17.95 -3.58 -17.48
N PRO A 66 18.42 -2.30 -17.41
CA PRO A 66 19.80 -1.98 -17.73
C PRO A 66 20.79 -2.69 -16.77
N PRO A 67 21.95 -3.18 -17.26
CA PRO A 67 22.91 -3.95 -16.46
C PRO A 67 23.43 -3.23 -15.20
N HIS A 68 23.47 -1.90 -15.21
CA HIS A 68 23.91 -1.09 -14.07
C HIS A 68 22.80 -0.86 -13.04
N SER A 69 21.57 -1.27 -13.33
CA SER A 69 20.44 -1.12 -12.40
C SER A 69 20.52 -2.14 -11.25
N ARG A 70 20.16 -1.70 -10.05
CA ARG A 70 20.00 -2.63 -8.90
C ARG A 70 18.94 -3.70 -9.17
N PHE A 71 18.02 -3.44 -10.07
CA PHE A 71 17.00 -4.40 -10.50
C PHE A 71 17.53 -5.50 -11.42
N ALA A 72 18.73 -5.36 -11.98
CA ALA A 72 19.36 -6.39 -12.81
C ALA A 72 19.78 -7.65 -12.00
N SER A 73 19.81 -7.56 -10.66
CA SER A 73 20.10 -8.69 -9.78
C SER A 73 18.86 -9.37 -9.18
N ILE A 74 17.67 -9.01 -9.65
CA ILE A 74 16.43 -9.65 -9.21
C ILE A 74 16.35 -11.06 -9.78
N GLY A 75 16.16 -12.03 -8.89
CA GLY A 75 16.13 -13.44 -9.27
C GLY A 75 14.77 -13.91 -9.80
N PRO A 76 14.74 -15.15 -10.34
CA PRO A 76 13.54 -15.72 -10.95
C PRO A 76 12.40 -15.98 -9.98
N GLU A 77 12.64 -15.95 -8.67
CA GLU A 77 11.61 -16.02 -7.64
C GLU A 77 10.62 -14.84 -7.71
N MET A 78 11.03 -13.73 -8.34
CA MET A 78 10.17 -12.55 -8.57
C MET A 78 9.41 -12.59 -9.89
N HIS A 79 9.48 -13.73 -10.62
CA HIS A 79 8.70 -13.89 -11.85
C HIS A 79 7.18 -13.88 -11.55
N SER A 80 6.39 -13.29 -12.44
CA SER A 80 4.94 -13.08 -12.25
C SER A 80 4.13 -14.36 -12.01
N HIS A 81 4.64 -15.50 -12.48
CA HIS A 81 4.06 -16.84 -12.25
C HIS A 81 4.61 -17.55 -10.99
N SER A 82 5.57 -16.95 -10.29
CA SER A 82 6.10 -17.55 -9.05
C SER A 82 5.08 -17.44 -7.92
N PRO A 83 4.87 -18.51 -7.13
CA PRO A 83 4.04 -18.44 -5.93
C PRO A 83 4.49 -17.35 -4.95
N ALA A 84 5.80 -17.04 -4.91
CA ALA A 84 6.35 -16.01 -4.05
C ALA A 84 5.82 -14.60 -4.38
N THR A 85 5.35 -14.35 -5.61
CA THR A 85 4.77 -13.08 -6.04
C THR A 85 3.25 -13.02 -5.92
N ALA A 86 2.59 -14.10 -5.48
CA ALA A 86 1.15 -14.10 -5.23
C ALA A 86 0.82 -13.21 -4.01
N ILE A 87 -0.28 -12.48 -4.11
CA ILE A 87 -0.84 -11.76 -2.95
C ILE A 87 -1.32 -12.79 -1.94
N HIS A 88 -1.06 -12.57 -0.66
CA HIS A 88 -1.40 -13.50 0.40
C HIS A 88 -2.92 -13.65 0.55
N ASP A 89 -3.41 -14.88 0.75
CA ASP A 89 -4.84 -15.22 0.77
C ASP A 89 -5.65 -14.45 1.82
N ALA A 90 -5.03 -14.12 2.97
CA ALA A 90 -5.70 -13.35 4.03
C ALA A 90 -6.11 -11.93 3.60
N VAL A 91 -5.52 -11.41 2.53
CA VAL A 91 -5.80 -10.08 1.98
C VAL A 91 -6.09 -10.15 0.48
N ALA A 92 -6.64 -11.26 -0.01
CA ALA A 92 -6.87 -11.48 -1.44
C ALA A 92 -7.80 -10.42 -2.06
N PRO A 93 -7.51 -9.97 -3.31
CA PRO A 93 -8.37 -9.04 -4.01
C PRO A 93 -9.72 -9.65 -4.38
N GLU A 94 -10.74 -8.80 -4.41
CA GLU A 94 -12.09 -9.15 -4.87
C GLU A 94 -12.39 -8.54 -6.26
N PRO A 95 -13.38 -9.06 -6.98
CA PRO A 95 -13.80 -8.46 -8.26
C PRO A 95 -14.19 -6.98 -8.10
N GLY A 96 -13.57 -6.12 -8.91
CA GLY A 96 -13.78 -4.67 -8.86
C GLY A 96 -12.66 -3.90 -8.15
N ASP A 97 -11.81 -4.58 -7.38
CA ASP A 97 -10.63 -3.95 -6.78
C ASP A 97 -9.60 -3.54 -7.86
N ILE A 98 -8.87 -2.48 -7.59
CA ILE A 98 -7.73 -2.09 -8.41
C ILE A 98 -6.60 -3.09 -8.17
N THR A 99 -6.00 -3.62 -9.24
CA THR A 99 -4.81 -4.46 -9.13
C THR A 99 -3.77 -4.01 -10.14
N VAL A 100 -2.58 -3.65 -9.64
CA VAL A 100 -1.45 -3.24 -10.48
C VAL A 100 -0.21 -4.06 -10.18
N ARG A 101 0.58 -4.33 -11.22
CA ARG A 101 1.88 -4.97 -11.15
C ARG A 101 2.97 -3.95 -11.44
N LYS A 102 3.89 -3.78 -10.53
CA LYS A 102 5.05 -2.89 -10.68
C LYS A 102 6.35 -3.67 -10.85
N THR A 103 7.33 -3.04 -11.48
CA THR A 103 8.69 -3.55 -11.65
C THR A 103 9.74 -2.65 -10.99
N ARG A 104 9.28 -1.71 -10.16
CA ARG A 104 10.12 -0.77 -9.39
C ARG A 104 9.59 -0.65 -7.97
N VAL A 105 10.20 0.24 -7.16
CA VAL A 105 9.92 0.31 -5.72
C VAL A 105 8.55 0.94 -5.43
N GLY A 106 8.25 2.11 -5.98
CA GLY A 106 7.02 2.86 -5.68
C GLY A 106 5.79 2.29 -6.38
N ALA A 107 4.63 2.47 -5.79
CA ALA A 107 3.36 1.96 -6.31
C ALA A 107 2.97 2.59 -7.67
N PHE A 108 3.30 3.84 -7.89
CA PHE A 108 3.02 4.56 -9.14
C PHE A 108 4.07 4.31 -10.23
N SER A 109 5.24 3.76 -9.84
CA SER A 109 6.32 3.50 -10.79
C SER A 109 5.96 2.33 -11.70
N THR A 110 5.99 2.55 -13.01
CA THR A 110 5.71 1.54 -14.05
C THR A 110 4.27 0.96 -14.01
N THR A 111 3.32 1.70 -13.44
CA THR A 111 1.91 1.30 -13.33
C THR A 111 0.99 2.41 -13.85
N ASP A 112 -0.25 2.07 -14.11
CA ASP A 112 -1.35 2.99 -14.40
C ASP A 112 -2.20 3.35 -13.16
N LEU A 113 -1.66 3.11 -11.95
CA LEU A 113 -2.37 3.29 -10.67
C LEU A 113 -2.97 4.70 -10.55
N ASP A 114 -2.21 5.76 -10.86
CA ASP A 114 -2.68 7.14 -10.75
C ASP A 114 -3.92 7.37 -11.63
N GLN A 115 -3.89 6.87 -12.87
CA GLN A 115 -5.03 6.99 -13.78
C GLN A 115 -6.26 6.26 -13.23
N GLN A 116 -6.10 5.03 -12.75
CA GLN A 116 -7.20 4.24 -12.20
C GLN A 116 -7.82 4.88 -10.95
N LEU A 117 -7.01 5.51 -10.09
CA LEU A 117 -7.47 6.23 -8.92
C LEU A 117 -8.24 7.51 -9.32
N ARG A 118 -7.71 8.30 -10.25
CA ARG A 118 -8.37 9.52 -10.75
C ARG A 118 -9.68 9.25 -11.45
N ASP A 119 -9.75 8.19 -12.26
CA ASP A 119 -10.98 7.79 -12.97
C ASP A 119 -12.10 7.41 -11.98
N ARG A 120 -11.75 6.99 -10.76
CA ARG A 120 -12.69 6.71 -9.66
C ARG A 120 -12.93 7.93 -8.74
N GLY A 121 -12.32 9.07 -9.03
CA GLY A 121 -12.46 10.30 -8.23
C GLY A 121 -11.78 10.23 -6.86
N ILE A 122 -10.79 9.35 -6.69
CA ILE A 122 -10.06 9.18 -5.44
C ILE A 122 -9.16 10.39 -5.18
N THR A 123 -9.22 10.92 -3.98
CA THR A 123 -8.40 12.04 -3.50
C THR A 123 -7.64 11.73 -2.21
N THR A 124 -8.01 10.66 -1.52
CA THR A 124 -7.40 10.25 -0.26
C THR A 124 -6.85 8.83 -0.39
N LEU A 125 -5.61 8.63 0.02
CA LEU A 125 -4.95 7.33 0.04
C LEU A 125 -4.61 6.93 1.46
N ILE A 126 -4.98 5.71 1.82
CA ILE A 126 -4.52 5.02 3.03
C ILE A 126 -3.49 3.99 2.56
N LEU A 127 -2.30 4.03 3.12
CA LEU A 127 -1.18 3.19 2.68
C LEU A 127 -0.86 2.12 3.72
N ALA A 128 -0.92 0.87 3.31
CA ALA A 128 -0.43 -0.29 4.03
C ALA A 128 0.60 -1.02 3.14
N GLY A 129 1.73 -1.48 3.69
CA GLY A 129 2.74 -2.08 2.80
C GLY A 129 4.03 -2.56 3.45
N ILE A 130 4.77 -3.38 2.71
CA ILE A 130 6.03 -4.02 3.07
C ILE A 130 7.05 -3.82 1.93
N SER A 131 8.15 -3.14 2.18
CA SER A 131 8.65 -2.58 3.43
C SER A 131 8.29 -1.10 3.60
N THR A 132 8.31 -0.64 4.85
CA THR A 132 8.11 0.77 5.20
C THR A 132 9.13 1.66 4.51
N SER A 133 10.41 1.29 4.47
CA SER A 133 11.50 2.02 3.80
C SER A 133 11.53 1.87 2.28
N GLY A 134 10.79 0.91 1.75
CA GLY A 134 10.70 0.65 0.31
C GLY A 134 9.45 1.24 -0.30
N VAL A 135 8.45 0.37 -0.53
CA VAL A 135 7.22 0.76 -1.25
C VAL A 135 6.46 1.86 -0.52
N VAL A 136 6.36 1.81 0.82
CA VAL A 136 5.58 2.81 1.57
C VAL A 136 6.22 4.19 1.45
N LEU A 137 7.52 4.32 1.77
CA LEU A 137 8.24 5.60 1.66
C LEU A 137 8.18 6.19 0.25
N SER A 138 8.42 5.36 -0.77
CA SER A 138 8.37 5.80 -2.16
C SER A 138 6.97 6.28 -2.55
N THR A 139 5.93 5.56 -2.11
CA THR A 139 4.54 5.88 -2.43
C THR A 139 4.05 7.11 -1.67
N VAL A 140 4.44 7.30 -0.40
CA VAL A 140 4.13 8.53 0.36
C VAL A 140 4.62 9.77 -0.38
N ARG A 141 5.87 9.75 -0.87
CA ARG A 141 6.46 10.87 -1.61
C ARG A 141 5.72 11.15 -2.91
N ASP A 142 5.54 10.12 -3.72
CA ASP A 142 4.92 10.23 -5.04
C ASP A 142 3.43 10.62 -4.93
N ALA A 143 2.69 10.08 -3.94
CA ALA A 143 1.31 10.44 -3.67
C ALA A 143 1.16 11.90 -3.22
N ALA A 144 2.05 12.39 -2.34
CA ALA A 144 2.06 13.79 -1.91
C ALA A 144 2.37 14.74 -3.08
N ASP A 145 3.34 14.40 -3.93
CA ASP A 145 3.68 15.17 -5.13
C ASP A 145 2.56 15.18 -6.20
N ARG A 146 1.59 14.25 -6.08
CA ARG A 146 0.38 14.16 -6.93
C ARG A 146 -0.85 14.78 -6.27
N ASP A 147 -0.70 15.49 -5.16
CA ASP A 147 -1.77 16.16 -4.42
C ASP A 147 -2.82 15.22 -3.79
N TYR A 148 -2.48 13.96 -3.51
CA TYR A 148 -3.32 13.11 -2.69
C TYR A 148 -3.20 13.48 -1.21
N GLN A 149 -4.33 13.44 -0.49
CA GLN A 149 -4.32 13.37 0.96
C GLN A 149 -3.83 11.98 1.37
N VAL A 150 -2.72 11.91 2.13
CA VAL A 150 -2.05 10.64 2.44
C VAL A 150 -2.18 10.31 3.91
N LEU A 151 -2.66 9.11 4.20
CA LEU A 151 -2.63 8.48 5.51
C LEU A 151 -1.74 7.23 5.44
N VAL A 152 -0.89 7.00 6.44
CA VAL A 152 -0.11 5.76 6.56
C VAL A 152 -0.67 4.97 7.72
N LEU A 153 -1.08 3.74 7.45
CA LEU A 153 -1.55 2.78 8.44
C LEU A 153 -0.31 2.14 9.10
N ALA A 154 0.09 2.66 10.27
CA ALA A 154 1.36 2.26 10.89
C ALA A 154 1.42 0.77 11.20
N ASP A 155 0.39 0.23 11.82
CA ASP A 155 0.24 -1.19 12.15
C ASP A 155 -0.10 -2.09 10.92
N GLY A 156 -0.35 -1.48 9.76
CA GLY A 156 -0.42 -2.10 8.44
C GLY A 156 0.86 -1.96 7.63
N CYS A 157 1.97 -1.50 8.23
CA CYS A 157 3.28 -1.41 7.58
C CYS A 157 4.33 -2.13 8.42
N ALA A 158 5.34 -2.70 7.76
CA ALA A 158 6.47 -3.33 8.44
C ALA A 158 7.77 -3.12 7.67
N ASP A 159 8.90 -3.17 8.38
CA ASP A 159 10.23 -3.14 7.78
C ASP A 159 11.10 -4.24 8.38
N PRO A 160 11.85 -5.01 7.58
CA PRO A 160 12.73 -6.06 8.11
C PRO A 160 13.94 -5.51 8.87
N VAL A 161 14.26 -4.22 8.73
CA VAL A 161 15.38 -3.59 9.41
C VAL A 161 14.91 -2.96 10.73
N PRO A 162 15.42 -3.40 11.88
CA PRO A 162 15.01 -2.87 13.19
C PRO A 162 15.16 -1.36 13.30
N GLY A 163 14.15 -0.68 13.86
CA GLY A 163 14.13 0.76 14.11
C GLY A 163 13.82 1.64 12.88
N VAL A 164 13.83 1.05 11.67
CA VAL A 164 13.55 1.82 10.44
C VAL A 164 12.08 2.18 10.33
N HIS A 165 11.20 1.25 10.65
CA HIS A 165 9.76 1.49 10.63
C HIS A 165 9.38 2.64 11.59
N GLU A 166 9.83 2.58 12.83
CA GLU A 166 9.56 3.60 13.86
C GLU A 166 10.13 4.96 13.46
N PHE A 167 11.36 4.99 12.95
CA PHE A 167 11.97 6.24 12.48
C PHE A 167 11.17 6.89 11.35
N LEU A 168 10.70 6.09 10.39
CA LEU A 168 9.93 6.60 9.25
C LEU A 168 8.55 7.11 9.68
N THR A 169 7.83 6.34 10.49
CA THR A 169 6.48 6.67 10.94
C THR A 169 6.45 7.84 11.90
N GLU A 170 7.48 8.00 12.76
CA GLU A 170 7.53 9.09 13.74
C GLU A 170 8.18 10.39 13.22
N LYS A 171 9.19 10.28 12.35
CA LYS A 171 10.05 11.44 12.01
C LYS A 171 9.93 11.89 10.56
N ILE A 172 9.58 11.01 9.65
CA ILE A 172 9.61 11.30 8.21
C ILE A 172 8.19 11.48 7.64
N PHE A 173 7.32 10.49 7.80
CA PHE A 173 5.97 10.53 7.23
C PHE A 173 5.12 11.70 7.71
N PRO A 174 5.18 12.14 8.99
CA PRO A 174 4.38 13.28 9.45
C PRO A 174 4.63 14.62 8.74
N ARG A 175 5.64 14.67 7.87
CA ARG A 175 5.92 15.84 7.02
C ARG A 175 4.99 15.92 5.80
N GLN A 176 4.39 14.80 5.36
CA GLN A 176 3.63 14.70 4.11
C GLN A 176 2.37 13.81 4.24
N ALA A 177 2.21 13.11 5.36
CA ALA A 177 1.11 12.19 5.61
C ALA A 177 0.66 12.25 7.07
N SER A 178 -0.58 11.84 7.33
CA SER A 178 -1.03 11.52 8.68
C SER A 178 -0.71 10.06 8.96
N VAL A 179 -0.02 9.78 10.08
CA VAL A 179 0.24 8.40 10.51
C VAL A 179 -0.85 8.00 11.49
N ILE A 180 -1.53 6.91 11.21
CA ILE A 180 -2.69 6.41 11.98
C ILE A 180 -2.54 4.91 12.24
N THR A 181 -3.31 4.41 13.20
CA THR A 181 -3.49 2.99 13.49
C THR A 181 -4.80 2.46 12.89
N GLY A 182 -4.97 1.13 12.83
CA GLY A 182 -6.22 0.49 12.41
C GLY A 182 -7.40 0.87 13.30
N ALA A 183 -7.19 1.11 14.59
CA ALA A 183 -8.21 1.60 15.51
C ALA A 183 -8.67 3.03 15.14
N GLU A 184 -7.71 3.94 14.92
CA GLU A 184 -8.01 5.31 14.49
C GLU A 184 -8.66 5.35 13.10
N LEU A 185 -8.32 4.44 12.19
CA LEU A 185 -9.00 4.32 10.89
C LEU A 185 -10.47 3.95 11.05
N LYS A 186 -10.78 3.00 11.94
CA LYS A 186 -12.17 2.63 12.26
C LYS A 186 -12.97 3.83 12.80
N ASP A 187 -12.37 4.61 13.67
CA ASP A 187 -13.01 5.81 14.26
C ASP A 187 -13.24 6.90 13.19
N LEU A 188 -12.24 7.19 12.36
CA LEU A 188 -12.34 8.14 11.25
C LEU A 188 -13.48 7.82 10.30
N LEU A 189 -13.59 6.55 9.90
CA LEU A 189 -14.62 6.11 8.97
C LEU A 189 -16.00 5.94 9.63
N SER A 190 -16.06 5.79 10.96
CA SER A 190 -17.32 5.72 11.72
C SER A 190 -17.95 7.10 11.90
N GLY A 191 -17.14 8.15 12.13
CA GLY A 191 -17.61 9.53 12.31
C GLY A 191 -18.07 10.23 11.03
N SER A 192 -17.81 9.66 9.85
CA SER A 192 -18.20 10.24 8.55
C SER A 192 -19.67 9.97 8.15
N GLY A 193 -20.45 9.34 9.01
CA GLY A 193 -21.84 8.92 8.73
C GLY A 193 -22.95 9.89 9.14
N ASP A 194 -22.64 11.01 9.81
CA ASP A 194 -23.66 11.92 10.40
C ASP A 194 -23.68 13.32 9.75
N VAL A 195 -23.31 13.45 8.47
CA VAL A 195 -23.40 14.74 7.77
C VAL A 195 -24.25 14.57 6.51
N ASP A 196 -25.50 14.12 6.67
CA ASP A 196 -26.56 14.25 5.68
C ASP A 196 -27.92 14.43 6.42
N GLU A 197 -28.23 15.67 6.78
CA GLU A 197 -29.59 16.21 6.87
C GLU A 197 -29.60 17.69 6.44
#